data_5df8f834c2a25f9347f430d849d5a8d2
#
_entry.id   5df8f834c2a25f9347f430d849d5a8d2
#
_cell.length_a   1.000
_cell.length_b   1.000
_cell.length_c   1.000
_cell.angle_alpha   90.00
_cell.angle_beta   90.00
_cell.angle_gamma   90.00
#
_symmetry.space_group_name_H-M   'P 1'
#
loop_
_entity.id
_entity.type
_entity.pdbx_description
1 polymer ?
#
loop_
_entity_poly.entity_id
_entity_poly.type
_entity_poly.pdbx_seq_one_letter_code
_entity_poly.pdbx_strand_id
1 'polypeptide(L)'
;TLKALEHLYPGALPQRGGIRVEFREDQLSGVTGVIANVVALLTGATHDTGFKGIGGRFDRRNLLYFSADVAEEIRYTRIDTGQSVDVAARLQSVPFAPQTFALMQKCLDGSATPQETAEFRDCWQARVRALLLQHGDDPEVFVLRPVGP
;
A
#
# COMPACT_ATOMS: atom_id res chain seq x y z
N THR A 1 0.36 -1.74 -4.23
CA THR A 1 1.74 -2.17 -4.56
C THR A 1 1.76 -3.22 -5.65
N LEU A 2 1.13 -4.42 -5.47
CA LEU A 2 1.23 -5.52 -6.44
C LEU A 2 0.80 -5.09 -7.85
N LYS A 3 -0.34 -4.42 -8.00
CA LYS A 3 -0.80 -3.88 -9.30
C LYS A 3 0.19 -2.91 -9.94
N ALA A 4 0.86 -2.06 -9.14
CA ALA A 4 1.90 -1.17 -9.63
C ALA A 4 3.10 -1.95 -10.18
N LEU A 5 3.51 -3.01 -9.47
CA LEU A 5 4.62 -3.86 -9.90
C LEU A 5 4.27 -4.66 -11.16
N GLU A 6 3.06 -5.21 -11.27
CA GLU A 6 2.56 -5.88 -12.48
C GLU A 6 2.55 -4.93 -13.69
N HIS A 7 2.14 -3.68 -13.49
CA HIS A 7 2.15 -2.66 -14.54
C HIS A 7 3.58 -2.31 -15.01
N LEU A 8 4.51 -2.13 -14.07
CA LEU A 8 5.90 -1.76 -14.38
C LEU A 8 6.75 -2.93 -14.88
N TYR A 9 6.37 -4.16 -14.56
CA TYR A 9 7.10 -5.38 -14.94
C TYR A 9 6.15 -6.42 -15.57
N PRO A 10 5.53 -6.13 -16.71
CA PRO A 10 4.57 -7.04 -17.33
C PRO A 10 5.24 -8.37 -17.70
N GLY A 11 4.76 -9.46 -17.08
CA GLY A 11 5.28 -10.81 -17.31
C GLY A 11 6.67 -11.09 -16.73
N ALA A 12 7.22 -10.20 -15.90
CA ALA A 12 8.53 -10.36 -15.26
C ALA A 12 8.45 -10.14 -13.74
N LEU A 13 9.41 -10.71 -13.01
CA LEU A 13 9.54 -10.44 -11.58
C LEU A 13 10.25 -9.10 -11.36
N PRO A 14 9.75 -8.25 -10.46
CA PRO A 14 10.42 -7.00 -10.07
C PRO A 14 11.79 -7.26 -9.45
N GLN A 15 12.79 -6.51 -9.88
CA GLN A 15 14.13 -6.59 -9.29
C GLN A 15 14.19 -5.74 -8.02
N ARG A 16 14.54 -6.35 -6.89
CA ARG A 16 14.78 -5.63 -5.64
C ARG A 16 15.94 -4.66 -5.78
N GLY A 17 15.75 -3.41 -5.36
CA GLY A 17 16.70 -2.32 -5.59
C GLY A 17 16.55 -1.64 -6.95
N GLY A 18 15.63 -2.09 -7.81
CA GLY A 18 15.29 -1.47 -9.09
C GLY A 18 14.03 -0.61 -9.06
N ILE A 19 13.45 -0.38 -7.88
CA ILE A 19 12.19 0.35 -7.72
C ILE A 19 12.37 1.46 -6.71
N ARG A 20 12.09 2.71 -7.10
CA ARG A 20 11.94 3.85 -6.21
C ARG A 20 10.46 4.03 -5.86
N VAL A 21 10.17 4.34 -4.59
CA VAL A 21 8.82 4.56 -4.08
C VAL A 21 8.74 5.89 -3.36
N GLU A 22 7.74 6.68 -3.70
CA GLU A 22 7.53 8.03 -3.17
C GLU A 22 6.10 8.13 -2.63
N PHE A 23 5.98 8.36 -1.33
CA PHE A 23 4.71 8.59 -0.64
C PHE A 23 4.40 10.09 -0.61
N ARG A 24 3.17 10.49 -0.93
CA ARG A 24 2.72 11.87 -0.77
C ARG A 24 2.70 12.29 0.70
N GLU A 25 2.23 11.41 1.57
CA GLU A 25 2.09 11.67 2.99
C GLU A 25 3.42 11.50 3.75
N ASP A 26 3.51 12.13 4.91
CA ASP A 26 4.60 11.91 5.86
C ASP A 26 4.53 10.50 6.46
N GLN A 27 5.66 9.95 6.83
CA GLN A 27 5.77 8.61 7.39
C GLN A 27 4.93 8.40 8.66
N LEU A 28 4.76 9.44 9.47
CA LEU A 28 4.00 9.39 10.71
C LEU A 28 2.52 9.69 10.52
N SER A 29 2.09 10.05 9.29
CA SER A 29 0.71 10.38 8.98
C SER A 29 -0.16 9.10 8.89
N GLY A 30 -1.18 9.01 9.73
CA GLY A 30 -2.18 7.93 9.69
C GLY A 30 -1.56 6.53 9.67
N VAL A 31 -1.82 5.77 8.62
CA VAL A 31 -1.30 4.40 8.42
C VAL A 31 -0.13 4.33 7.44
N THR A 32 0.41 5.46 7.01
CA THR A 32 1.46 5.54 5.97
C THR A 32 2.68 4.69 6.33
N GLY A 33 3.16 4.75 7.58
CA GLY A 33 4.28 3.94 8.02
C GLY A 33 4.02 2.44 7.95
N VAL A 34 2.79 2.00 8.23
CA VAL A 34 2.39 0.58 8.11
C VAL A 34 2.39 0.16 6.64
N ILE A 35 1.84 0.98 5.75
CA ILE A 35 1.85 0.72 4.30
C ILE A 35 3.28 0.68 3.79
N ALA A 36 4.15 1.60 4.23
CA ALA A 36 5.55 1.67 3.85
C ALA A 36 6.33 0.40 4.23
N ASN A 37 6.04 -0.21 5.38
CA ASN A 37 6.64 -1.48 5.78
C ASN A 37 6.29 -2.62 4.80
N VAL A 38 5.03 -2.69 4.36
CA VAL A 38 4.59 -3.68 3.34
C VAL A 38 5.24 -3.39 1.99
N VAL A 39 5.31 -2.12 1.59
CA VAL A 39 5.99 -1.69 0.36
C VAL A 39 7.46 -2.08 0.38
N ALA A 40 8.18 -1.79 1.48
CA ALA A 40 9.59 -2.16 1.65
C ALA A 40 9.79 -3.69 1.60
N LEU A 41 8.88 -4.46 2.19
CA LEU A 41 8.92 -5.93 2.12
C LEU A 41 8.81 -6.43 0.67
N LEU A 42 7.91 -5.87 -0.13
CA LEU A 42 7.65 -6.31 -1.50
C LEU A 42 8.71 -5.81 -2.49
N THR A 43 9.10 -4.54 -2.41
CA THR A 43 10.02 -3.89 -3.36
C THR A 43 11.49 -4.00 -2.96
N GLY A 44 11.75 -4.12 -1.66
CA GLY A 44 13.09 -4.01 -1.08
C GLY A 44 13.57 -2.56 -0.93
N ALA A 45 12.76 -1.56 -1.33
CA ALA A 45 13.09 -0.15 -1.15
C ALA A 45 13.12 0.23 0.33
N THR A 46 14.17 0.92 0.76
CA THR A 46 14.31 1.44 2.13
C THR A 46 14.67 2.93 2.10
N HIS A 47 14.42 3.64 3.19
CA HIS A 47 14.72 5.05 3.31
C HIS A 47 16.24 5.27 3.37
N ASP A 48 16.82 5.58 4.50
CA ASP A 48 18.24 5.91 4.70
C ASP A 48 19.05 4.73 5.22
N THR A 49 18.41 3.73 5.79
CA THR A 49 19.03 2.54 6.36
C THR A 49 18.62 1.27 5.60
N GLY A 50 19.40 0.21 5.72
CA GLY A 50 19.07 -1.07 5.11
C GLY A 50 20.22 -1.70 4.35
N PHE A 51 19.91 -2.57 3.41
CA PHE A 51 20.90 -3.32 2.63
C PHE A 51 21.70 -2.40 1.70
N LYS A 52 23.01 -2.28 1.96
CA LYS A 52 23.95 -1.42 1.21
C LYS A 52 24.39 -2.01 -0.14
N GLY A 53 23.92 -3.20 -0.46
CA GLY A 53 24.39 -3.89 -1.66
C GLY A 53 25.71 -4.66 -1.45
N ILE A 54 26.20 -5.25 -2.53
CA ILE A 54 27.46 -6.00 -2.59
C ILE A 54 28.26 -5.46 -3.77
N GLY A 55 29.49 -5.05 -3.55
CA GLY A 55 30.37 -4.53 -4.61
C GLY A 55 29.79 -3.31 -5.34
N GLY A 56 29.10 -2.44 -4.63
CA GLY A 56 28.44 -1.25 -5.21
C GLY A 56 27.18 -1.52 -6.01
N ARG A 57 26.63 -2.76 -5.95
CA ARG A 57 25.42 -3.16 -6.67
C ARG A 57 24.31 -3.55 -5.69
N PHE A 58 23.05 -3.43 -6.11
CA PHE A 58 21.87 -3.85 -5.36
C PHE A 58 21.65 -3.08 -4.05
N ASP A 59 22.11 -1.84 -3.96
CA ASP A 59 21.81 -0.95 -2.83
C ASP A 59 20.28 -0.67 -2.82
N ARG A 60 19.67 -0.79 -1.66
CA ARG A 60 18.22 -0.59 -1.46
C ARG A 60 17.89 0.64 -0.65
N ARG A 61 18.92 1.35 -0.15
CA ARG A 61 18.76 2.59 0.59
C ARG A 61 18.45 3.74 -0.36
N ASN A 62 17.82 4.77 0.17
CA ASN A 62 17.41 5.96 -0.58
C ASN A 62 16.54 5.62 -1.81
N LEU A 63 15.66 4.64 -1.65
CA LEU A 63 14.67 4.23 -2.63
C LEU A 63 13.23 4.39 -2.13
N LEU A 64 13.04 4.77 -0.87
CA LEU A 64 11.74 5.02 -0.26
C LEU A 64 11.72 6.44 0.30
N TYR A 65 10.75 7.25 -0.10
CA TYR A 65 10.63 8.65 0.25
C TYR A 65 9.23 8.97 0.76
N PHE A 66 9.13 10.01 1.59
CA PHE A 66 7.89 10.55 2.15
C PHE A 66 7.76 12.03 1.88
N SER A 67 6.57 12.58 2.04
CA SER A 67 6.27 13.99 1.77
C SER A 67 6.66 14.43 0.35
N ALA A 68 6.50 13.54 -0.62
CA ALA A 68 6.84 13.78 -2.01
C ALA A 68 5.70 14.49 -2.77
N ASP A 69 6.03 15.33 -3.73
CA ASP A 69 5.07 15.97 -4.62
C ASP A 69 4.67 14.99 -5.74
N VAL A 70 3.69 14.14 -5.43
CA VAL A 70 3.13 13.15 -6.37
C VAL A 70 1.63 13.30 -6.48
N ALA A 71 1.07 12.98 -7.65
CA ALA A 71 -0.34 13.26 -7.95
C ALA A 71 -1.33 12.39 -7.16
N GLU A 72 -0.97 11.13 -6.89
CA GLU A 72 -1.78 10.20 -6.09
C GLU A 72 -1.09 9.89 -4.75
N GLU A 73 -1.53 8.86 -4.03
CA GLU A 73 -0.99 8.53 -2.69
C GLU A 73 0.46 8.05 -2.73
N ILE A 74 0.81 7.23 -3.74
CA ILE A 74 2.12 6.60 -3.84
C ILE A 74 2.55 6.54 -5.30
N ARG A 75 3.78 6.96 -5.60
CA ARG A 75 4.43 6.76 -6.90
C ARG A 75 5.42 5.60 -6.82
N TYR A 76 5.37 4.73 -7.81
CA TYR A 76 6.38 3.70 -8.06
C TYR A 76 7.11 4.00 -9.36
N THR A 77 8.43 4.04 -9.30
CA THR A 77 9.29 4.31 -10.47
C THR A 77 10.24 3.13 -10.68
N ARG A 78 10.22 2.58 -11.85
CA ARG A 78 11.21 1.60 -12.31
C ARG A 78 12.49 2.33 -12.71
N ILE A 79 13.61 2.08 -12.02
CA ILE A 79 14.83 2.90 -12.10
C ILE A 79 15.54 2.74 -13.47
N ASP A 80 15.56 1.53 -14.02
CA ASP A 80 16.26 1.23 -15.28
C ASP A 80 15.59 1.84 -16.52
N THR A 81 14.27 2.02 -16.49
CA THR A 81 13.50 2.57 -17.62
C THR A 81 12.97 3.98 -17.38
N GLY A 82 12.91 4.42 -16.12
CA GLY A 82 12.26 5.67 -15.73
C GLY A 82 10.73 5.62 -15.76
N GLN A 83 10.12 4.50 -16.15
CA GLN A 83 8.67 4.35 -16.15
C GLN A 83 8.12 4.50 -14.73
N SER A 84 7.04 5.25 -14.61
CA SER A 84 6.40 5.53 -13.32
C SER A 84 4.91 5.29 -13.37
N VAL A 85 4.34 4.93 -12.21
CA VAL A 85 2.90 4.79 -12.01
C VAL A 85 2.52 5.36 -10.65
N ASP A 86 1.50 6.21 -10.64
CA ASP A 86 0.88 6.71 -9.42
C ASP A 86 -0.28 5.80 -9.04
N VAL A 87 -0.41 5.48 -7.76
CA VAL A 87 -1.49 4.63 -7.24
C VAL A 87 -2.17 5.25 -6.04
N ALA A 88 -3.46 4.96 -5.90
CA ALA A 88 -4.26 5.28 -4.72
C ALA A 88 -5.22 4.14 -4.40
N ALA A 89 -5.69 4.08 -3.15
CA ALA A 89 -6.70 3.15 -2.70
C ALA A 89 -7.92 3.91 -2.17
N ARG A 90 -8.98 4.02 -2.98
CA ARG A 90 -10.24 4.70 -2.65
C ARG A 90 -11.16 3.78 -1.85
N LEU A 91 -10.71 3.40 -0.65
CA LEU A 91 -11.38 2.40 0.18
C LEU A 91 -12.80 2.80 0.60
N GLN A 92 -13.13 4.10 0.59
CA GLN A 92 -14.46 4.62 0.86
C GLN A 92 -15.50 4.22 -0.20
N SER A 93 -15.06 3.85 -1.40
CA SER A 93 -15.96 3.35 -2.47
C SER A 93 -16.58 1.99 -2.12
N VAL A 94 -15.99 1.26 -1.16
CA VAL A 94 -16.56 0.01 -0.63
C VAL A 94 -16.96 0.24 0.82
N PRO A 95 -18.25 0.42 1.12
CA PRO A 95 -18.70 0.79 2.46
C PRO A 95 -18.52 -0.33 3.48
N PHE A 96 -18.36 0.06 4.74
CA PHE A 96 -18.51 -0.85 5.88
C PHE A 96 -19.99 -1.16 6.13
N ALA A 97 -20.26 -2.31 6.75
CA ALA A 97 -21.57 -2.53 7.38
C ALA A 97 -21.81 -1.44 8.45
N PRO A 98 -23.02 -0.89 8.57
CA PRO A 98 -23.30 0.29 9.40
C PRO A 98 -22.82 0.17 10.85
N GLN A 99 -22.91 -1.03 11.45
CA GLN A 99 -22.56 -1.31 12.83
C GLN A 99 -21.05 -1.46 13.09
N THR A 100 -20.22 -1.60 12.02
CA THR A 100 -18.82 -1.97 12.16
C THR A 100 -18.02 -1.00 13.03
N PHE A 101 -18.22 0.30 12.86
CA PHE A 101 -17.49 1.30 13.65
C PHE A 101 -17.88 1.30 15.12
N ALA A 102 -19.16 1.14 15.44
CA ALA A 102 -19.63 1.03 16.82
C ALA A 102 -19.07 -0.20 17.52
N LEU A 103 -19.08 -1.35 16.83
CA LEU A 103 -18.50 -2.59 17.32
C LEU A 103 -16.98 -2.48 17.50
N MET A 104 -16.29 -1.84 16.57
CA MET A 104 -14.86 -1.58 16.65
C MET A 104 -14.51 -0.77 17.91
N GLN A 105 -15.24 0.30 18.20
CA GLN A 105 -15.00 1.11 19.40
C GLN A 105 -15.16 0.29 20.68
N LYS A 106 -16.23 -0.51 20.78
CA LYS A 106 -16.44 -1.41 21.93
C LYS A 106 -15.31 -2.46 22.08
N CYS A 107 -14.77 -2.95 20.97
CA CYS A 107 -13.63 -3.87 21.01
C CYS A 107 -12.36 -3.17 21.50
N LEU A 108 -12.13 -1.92 21.09
CA LEU A 108 -10.94 -1.14 21.45
C LEU A 108 -10.95 -0.71 22.93
N ASP A 109 -12.11 -0.34 23.47
CA ASP A 109 -12.26 0.08 24.88
C ASP A 109 -12.51 -1.10 25.85
N GLY A 110 -12.62 -2.32 25.32
CA GLY A 110 -12.80 -3.54 26.12
C GLY A 110 -14.23 -3.75 26.63
N SER A 111 -15.22 -2.98 26.16
CA SER A 111 -16.62 -3.10 26.58
C SER A 111 -17.44 -4.08 25.73
N ALA A 112 -16.85 -4.60 24.64
CA ALA A 112 -17.53 -5.54 23.76
C ALA A 112 -17.79 -6.90 24.44
N THR A 113 -19.02 -7.40 24.29
CA THR A 113 -19.34 -8.78 24.64
C THR A 113 -18.66 -9.77 23.68
N PRO A 114 -18.54 -11.05 24.03
CA PRO A 114 -18.00 -12.09 23.12
C PRO A 114 -18.79 -12.14 21.79
N GLN A 115 -20.11 -11.93 21.82
CA GLN A 115 -20.96 -11.90 20.63
C GLN A 115 -20.65 -10.69 19.74
N GLU A 116 -20.55 -9.50 20.33
CA GLU A 116 -20.20 -8.26 19.60
C GLU A 116 -18.79 -8.35 19.00
N THR A 117 -17.85 -8.97 19.71
CA THR A 117 -16.50 -9.24 19.18
C THR A 117 -16.54 -10.17 17.96
N ALA A 118 -17.37 -11.22 17.99
CA ALA A 118 -17.55 -12.12 16.87
C ALA A 118 -18.19 -11.39 15.67
N GLU A 119 -19.26 -10.61 15.90
CA GLU A 119 -19.91 -9.82 14.88
C GLU A 119 -18.95 -8.80 14.24
N PHE A 120 -18.12 -8.12 15.05
CA PHE A 120 -17.10 -7.23 14.51
C PHE A 120 -16.12 -7.95 13.58
N ARG A 121 -15.63 -9.14 13.95
CA ARG A 121 -14.75 -9.96 13.10
C ARG A 121 -15.42 -10.31 11.78
N ASP A 122 -16.69 -10.71 11.81
CA ASP A 122 -17.44 -11.07 10.61
C ASP A 122 -17.62 -9.87 9.68
N CYS A 123 -18.00 -8.71 10.20
CA CYS A 123 -18.11 -7.45 9.45
C CYS A 123 -16.77 -7.05 8.82
N TRP A 124 -15.68 -7.16 9.59
CA TRP A 124 -14.33 -6.86 9.12
C TRP A 124 -13.88 -7.80 8.01
N GLN A 125 -14.07 -9.11 8.21
CA GLN A 125 -13.74 -10.13 7.20
C GLN A 125 -14.56 -9.95 5.91
N ALA A 126 -15.84 -9.63 6.02
CA ALA A 126 -16.68 -9.35 4.87
C ALA A 126 -16.14 -8.16 4.05
N ARG A 127 -15.73 -7.08 4.72
CA ARG A 127 -15.13 -5.92 4.04
C ARG A 127 -13.79 -6.26 3.40
N VAL A 128 -12.91 -6.98 4.08
CA VAL A 128 -11.62 -7.40 3.51
C VAL A 128 -11.85 -8.25 2.25
N ARG A 129 -12.81 -9.19 2.28
CA ARG A 129 -13.19 -9.97 1.10
C ARG A 129 -13.73 -9.10 -0.02
N ALA A 130 -14.61 -8.14 0.29
CA ALA A 130 -15.13 -7.21 -0.70
C ALA A 130 -14.00 -6.44 -1.40
N LEU A 131 -13.08 -5.85 -0.64
CA LEU A 131 -11.97 -5.08 -1.17
C LEU A 131 -11.02 -5.94 -2.02
N LEU A 132 -10.60 -7.11 -1.54
CA LEU A 132 -9.53 -7.88 -2.16
C LEU A 132 -10.02 -8.86 -3.23
N LEU A 133 -11.24 -9.40 -3.12
CA LEU A 133 -11.75 -10.42 -4.03
C LEU A 133 -12.83 -9.90 -4.98
N GLN A 134 -13.72 -9.03 -4.51
CA GLN A 134 -14.81 -8.50 -5.35
C GLN A 134 -14.39 -7.24 -6.11
N HIS A 135 -13.63 -6.36 -5.47
CA HIS A 135 -13.16 -5.09 -6.03
C HIS A 135 -11.64 -5.07 -6.28
N GLY A 136 -10.95 -6.22 -6.17
CA GLY A 136 -9.50 -6.29 -6.33
C GLY A 136 -9.00 -5.74 -7.66
N ASP A 137 -9.78 -5.84 -8.74
CA ASP A 137 -9.46 -5.32 -10.07
C ASP A 137 -10.29 -4.09 -10.47
N ASP A 138 -11.04 -3.53 -9.51
CA ASP A 138 -11.89 -2.36 -9.76
C ASP A 138 -11.03 -1.07 -9.79
N PRO A 139 -10.95 -0.36 -10.94
CA PRO A 139 -10.14 0.85 -11.07
C PRO A 139 -10.73 2.03 -10.29
N GLU A 140 -12.00 1.99 -9.88
CA GLU A 140 -12.59 3.00 -9.02
C GLU A 140 -12.15 2.84 -7.56
N VAL A 141 -11.73 1.63 -7.17
CA VAL A 141 -11.23 1.34 -5.82
C VAL A 141 -9.69 1.39 -5.78
N PHE A 142 -9.02 0.74 -6.74
CA PHE A 142 -7.56 0.71 -6.83
C PHE A 142 -7.09 1.45 -8.08
N VAL A 143 -6.89 2.75 -7.90
CA VAL A 143 -6.47 3.65 -8.98
C VAL A 143 -5.03 3.37 -9.40
N LEU A 144 -4.81 3.24 -10.70
CA LEU A 144 -3.51 3.21 -11.35
C LEU A 144 -3.47 4.30 -12.42
N ARG A 145 -2.49 5.19 -12.35
CA ARG A 145 -2.26 6.23 -13.36
C ARG A 145 -0.82 6.18 -13.86
N PRO A 146 -0.58 5.72 -15.09
CA PRO A 146 0.74 5.85 -15.70
C PRO A 146 1.17 7.33 -15.70
N VAL A 147 2.41 7.57 -15.32
CA VAL A 147 3.03 8.90 -15.38
C VAL A 147 3.94 8.90 -16.59
N GLY A 148 3.72 9.84 -17.47
CA GLY A 148 4.58 10.02 -18.65
C GLY A 148 6.04 10.31 -18.23
N PRO A 149 6.99 10.01 -19.12
CA PRO A 149 8.39 10.37 -18.91
C PRO A 149 8.60 11.87 -18.84
#